data_28c72fea1d2d034d296bf96e8eb7f0d0
#
_entry.id   28c72fea1d2d034d296bf96e8eb7f0d0
#
_cell.length_a   1.000
_cell.length_b   1.000
_cell.length_c   1.000
_cell.angle_alpha   90.00
_cell.angle_beta   90.00
_cell.angle_gamma   90.00
#
_symmetry.space_group_name_H-M   'P 1'
#
loop_
_entity.id
_entity.type
_entity.pdbx_description
1 polymer ?
#
loop_
_entity_poly.entity_id
_entity_poly.type
_entity_poly.pdbx_seq_one_letter_code
_entity_poly.pdbx_strand_id
1 'polypeptide(L)'
;TVLDNLSPQIHGSNPEESELYIKIKDKVNFIKGDVRNLEDWKKAINDNHIIIHLAAETGTGQSMYEIERYVDVNINGTALFLDYIANNKTNVKKVIVASSRSIYGEGKYVDSKNEIHYPVSRNEAQMQQRQFEPEHNEEALRAVATDESSKIHPISIYGITKQVQEQLVLNVCKSIGIAGVALRFQNVYGPGQS
;
A
#
# COMPACT_ATOMS: atom_id res chain seq x y z
N THR A 1 -9.97 -9.91 15.04
CA THR A 1 -8.54 -9.99 15.40
C THR A 1 -7.80 -8.85 14.70
N VAL A 2 -6.86 -8.21 15.41
CA VAL A 2 -5.92 -7.21 14.88
C VAL A 2 -4.51 -7.70 15.13
N LEU A 3 -3.68 -7.70 14.09
CA LEU A 3 -2.24 -7.93 14.16
C LEU A 3 -1.53 -6.61 13.87
N ASP A 4 -0.74 -6.11 14.81
CA ASP A 4 0.01 -4.86 14.69
C ASP A 4 1.30 -4.92 15.50
N ASN A 5 2.38 -4.37 14.99
CA ASN A 5 3.66 -4.36 15.70
C ASN A 5 3.83 -3.14 16.62
N LEU A 6 2.88 -2.24 16.61
CA LEU A 6 2.90 -0.98 17.36
C LEU A 6 4.16 -0.15 17.08
N SER A 7 4.45 0.04 15.79
CA SER A 7 5.65 0.77 15.36
C SER A 7 5.78 2.12 16.07
N PRO A 8 6.95 2.44 16.66
CA PRO A 8 7.18 3.73 17.32
C PRO A 8 6.99 4.94 16.40
N GLN A 9 7.17 4.78 15.10
CA GLN A 9 6.94 5.84 14.12
C GLN A 9 5.46 6.28 14.10
N ILE A 10 4.53 5.37 14.38
CA ILE A 10 3.08 5.62 14.38
C ILE A 10 2.57 5.86 15.80
N HIS A 11 3.04 5.08 16.76
CA HIS A 11 2.50 5.03 18.13
C HIS A 11 3.34 5.82 19.15
N GLY A 12 4.50 6.38 18.74
CA GLY A 12 5.44 7.07 19.64
C GLY A 12 6.31 6.11 20.44
N SER A 13 7.10 6.68 21.38
CA SER A 13 8.08 5.95 22.18
C SER A 13 7.43 4.97 23.19
N ASN A 14 6.18 5.24 23.59
CA ASN A 14 5.37 4.39 24.47
C ASN A 14 4.14 3.88 23.70
N PRO A 15 4.29 2.92 22.79
CA PRO A 15 3.21 2.54 21.87
C PRO A 15 1.94 2.05 22.56
N GLU A 16 2.07 1.43 23.74
CA GLU A 16 0.94 0.90 24.52
C GLU A 16 0.13 2.00 25.23
N GLU A 17 0.66 3.23 25.28
CA GLU A 17 -0.02 4.42 25.80
C GLU A 17 -0.66 5.26 24.67
N SER A 18 -0.44 4.88 23.40
CA SER A 18 -0.99 5.63 22.27
C SER A 18 -2.52 5.57 22.26
N GLU A 19 -3.16 6.68 21.91
CA GLU A 19 -4.62 6.74 21.83
C GLU A 19 -5.19 5.72 20.83
N LEU A 20 -4.47 5.45 19.74
CA LEU A 20 -4.89 4.49 18.74
C LEU A 20 -4.99 3.09 19.33
N TYR A 21 -3.97 2.67 20.09
CA TYR A 21 -3.96 1.37 20.74
C TYR A 21 -5.00 1.29 21.86
N ILE A 22 -5.05 2.28 22.77
CA ILE A 22 -5.98 2.30 23.91
C ILE A 22 -7.44 2.22 23.45
N LYS A 23 -7.78 2.89 22.33
CA LYS A 23 -9.17 2.90 21.81
C LYS A 23 -9.67 1.54 21.35
N ILE A 24 -8.77 0.62 20.99
CA ILE A 24 -9.14 -0.68 20.37
C ILE A 24 -8.78 -1.91 21.21
N LYS A 25 -7.75 -1.84 22.05
CA LYS A 25 -7.14 -3.02 22.72
C LYS A 25 -8.14 -3.94 23.44
N ASP A 26 -9.15 -3.37 24.08
CA ASP A 26 -10.16 -4.10 24.83
C ASP A 26 -11.41 -4.45 24.01
N LYS A 27 -11.44 -4.05 22.73
CA LYS A 27 -12.60 -4.28 21.84
C LYS A 27 -12.34 -5.36 20.79
N VAL A 28 -11.10 -5.81 20.67
CA VAL A 28 -10.66 -6.78 19.67
C VAL A 28 -9.74 -7.82 20.28
N ASN A 29 -9.60 -8.96 19.62
CA ASN A 29 -8.48 -9.85 19.91
C ASN A 29 -7.22 -9.22 19.30
N PHE A 30 -6.41 -8.56 20.14
CA PHE A 30 -5.20 -7.87 19.73
C PHE A 30 -3.98 -8.77 19.85
N ILE A 31 -3.23 -8.90 18.76
CA ILE A 31 -1.96 -9.62 18.68
C ILE A 31 -0.86 -8.60 18.43
N LYS A 32 -0.03 -8.34 19.44
CA LYS A 32 1.21 -7.58 19.23
C LYS A 32 2.20 -8.49 18.52
N GLY A 33 2.42 -8.25 17.24
CA GLY A 33 3.25 -9.08 16.39
C GLY A 33 3.60 -8.38 15.09
N ASP A 34 4.36 -9.05 14.25
CA ASP A 34 4.91 -8.46 13.02
C ASP A 34 4.50 -9.28 11.78
N VAL A 35 4.14 -8.60 10.71
CA VAL A 35 3.79 -9.25 9.42
C VAL A 35 4.97 -10.01 8.80
N ARG A 36 6.19 -9.76 9.24
CA ARG A 36 7.40 -10.49 8.85
C ARG A 36 7.58 -11.80 9.63
N ASN A 37 6.69 -12.10 10.56
CA ASN A 37 6.74 -13.32 11.37
C ASN A 37 5.57 -14.24 11.02
N LEU A 38 5.88 -15.42 10.50
CA LEU A 38 4.87 -16.39 10.10
C LEU A 38 4.00 -16.89 11.28
N GLU A 39 4.58 -17.03 12.47
CA GLU A 39 3.82 -17.50 13.63
C GLU A 39 2.79 -16.48 14.10
N ASP A 40 3.05 -15.18 13.94
CA ASP A 40 2.09 -14.13 14.23
C ASP A 40 0.96 -14.12 13.21
N TRP A 41 1.26 -14.35 11.92
CA TRP A 41 0.25 -14.57 10.90
C TRP A 41 -0.64 -15.79 11.18
N LYS A 42 -0.06 -16.92 11.58
CA LYS A 42 -0.82 -18.13 11.95
C LYS A 42 -1.83 -17.85 13.04
N LYS A 43 -1.43 -17.12 14.10
CA LYS A 43 -2.33 -16.70 15.19
C LYS A 43 -3.44 -15.77 14.67
N ALA A 44 -3.09 -14.84 13.80
CA ALA A 44 -4.04 -13.85 13.28
C ALA A 44 -5.03 -14.45 12.28
N ILE A 45 -4.61 -15.43 11.48
CA ILE A 45 -5.44 -16.08 10.45
C ILE A 45 -6.39 -17.10 11.05
N ASN A 46 -6.03 -17.72 12.19
CA ASN A 46 -6.83 -18.76 12.83
C ASN A 46 -8.30 -18.33 12.94
N ASP A 47 -9.21 -19.19 12.44
CA ASP A 47 -10.68 -19.02 12.47
C ASP A 47 -11.24 -17.76 11.77
N ASN A 48 -10.39 -16.95 11.13
CA ASN A 48 -10.84 -15.78 10.40
C ASN A 48 -11.16 -16.11 8.93
N HIS A 49 -12.25 -15.50 8.43
CA HIS A 49 -12.73 -15.72 7.06
C HIS A 49 -12.29 -14.62 6.09
N ILE A 50 -11.98 -13.44 6.61
CA ILE A 50 -11.62 -12.27 5.81
C ILE A 50 -10.34 -11.68 6.39
N ILE A 51 -9.35 -11.47 5.53
CA ILE A 51 -8.13 -10.73 5.87
C ILE A 51 -8.25 -9.34 5.24
N ILE A 52 -8.10 -8.30 6.06
CA ILE A 52 -7.96 -6.91 5.62
C ILE A 52 -6.52 -6.51 5.90
N HIS A 53 -5.69 -6.55 4.85
CA HIS A 53 -4.26 -6.30 4.97
C HIS A 53 -3.95 -4.83 4.74
N LEU A 54 -3.84 -4.09 5.85
CA LEU A 54 -3.51 -2.66 5.87
C LEU A 54 -2.06 -2.41 6.28
N ALA A 55 -1.42 -3.39 6.94
CA ALA A 55 -0.06 -3.25 7.44
C ALA A 55 0.93 -3.00 6.29
N ALA A 56 1.68 -1.91 6.40
CA ALA A 56 2.71 -1.53 5.44
C ALA A 56 3.58 -0.41 6.02
N GLU A 57 4.84 -0.36 5.60
CA GLU A 57 5.61 0.88 5.65
C GLU A 57 5.06 1.85 4.61
N THR A 58 4.86 3.11 5.01
CA THR A 58 4.22 4.15 4.20
C THR A 58 5.15 5.36 4.02
N GLY A 59 4.85 6.19 3.03
CA GLY A 59 5.66 7.38 2.74
C GLY A 59 6.58 7.20 1.53
N THR A 60 6.32 7.99 0.48
CA THR A 60 7.07 7.92 -0.78
C THR A 60 8.52 8.37 -0.63
N GLY A 61 8.75 9.48 0.11
CA GLY A 61 10.10 10.03 0.30
C GLY A 61 10.99 9.09 1.12
N GLN A 62 10.52 8.62 2.27
CA GLN A 62 11.27 7.72 3.15
C GLN A 62 11.64 6.41 2.44
N SER A 63 10.76 5.90 1.59
CA SER A 63 11.00 4.66 0.85
C SER A 63 12.23 4.70 -0.04
N MET A 64 12.69 5.89 -0.46
CA MET A 64 13.87 6.05 -1.30
C MET A 64 15.19 5.86 -0.53
N TYR A 65 15.15 5.87 0.79
CA TYR A 65 16.33 5.72 1.67
C TYR A 65 16.30 4.45 2.51
N GLU A 66 15.12 3.86 2.74
CA GLU A 66 14.92 2.67 3.56
C GLU A 66 14.38 1.50 2.70
N ILE A 67 14.98 1.28 1.55
CA ILE A 67 14.49 0.36 0.51
C ILE A 67 14.24 -1.05 1.05
N GLU A 68 15.21 -1.61 1.77
CA GLU A 68 15.13 -2.96 2.34
C GLU A 68 13.93 -3.09 3.29
N ARG A 69 13.74 -2.13 4.20
CA ARG A 69 12.63 -2.11 5.15
C ARG A 69 11.28 -2.13 4.44
N TYR A 70 11.10 -1.32 3.39
CA TYR A 70 9.86 -1.29 2.61
C TYR A 70 9.60 -2.59 1.85
N VAL A 71 10.64 -3.19 1.29
CA VAL A 71 10.53 -4.49 0.62
C VAL A 71 10.19 -5.59 1.62
N ASP A 72 10.89 -5.64 2.76
CA ASP A 72 10.71 -6.66 3.77
C ASP A 72 9.32 -6.63 4.40
N VAL A 73 8.84 -5.45 4.81
CA VAL A 73 7.51 -5.32 5.40
C VAL A 73 6.41 -5.50 4.35
N ASN A 74 6.47 -4.75 3.24
CA ASN A 74 5.35 -4.69 2.30
C ASN A 74 5.29 -5.92 1.40
N ILE A 75 6.43 -6.41 0.90
CA ILE A 75 6.46 -7.54 -0.04
C ILE A 75 6.61 -8.85 0.70
N ASN A 76 7.68 -9.03 1.48
CA ASN A 76 7.92 -10.29 2.18
C ASN A 76 6.85 -10.58 3.22
N GLY A 77 6.42 -9.57 4.01
CA GLY A 77 5.32 -9.71 4.96
C GLY A 77 4.02 -10.14 4.29
N THR A 78 3.73 -9.63 3.09
CA THR A 78 2.57 -10.06 2.30
C THR A 78 2.75 -11.49 1.76
N ALA A 79 3.93 -11.81 1.25
CA ALA A 79 4.21 -13.13 0.70
C ALA A 79 4.08 -14.24 1.75
N LEU A 80 4.51 -13.99 3.01
CA LEU A 80 4.43 -14.97 4.09
C LEU A 80 3.01 -15.47 4.36
N PHE A 81 2.02 -14.58 4.49
CA PHE A 81 0.65 -15.03 4.75
C PHE A 81 0.01 -15.64 3.52
N LEU A 82 0.33 -15.13 2.33
CA LEU A 82 -0.19 -15.70 1.08
C LEU A 82 0.34 -17.11 0.86
N ASP A 83 1.63 -17.33 1.09
CA ASP A 83 2.22 -18.66 1.04
C ASP A 83 1.57 -19.60 2.05
N TYR A 84 1.33 -19.11 3.27
CA TYR A 84 0.64 -19.91 4.29
C TYR A 84 -0.79 -20.29 3.87
N ILE A 85 -1.63 -19.37 3.42
CA ILE A 85 -3.01 -19.68 3.03
C ILE A 85 -3.09 -20.50 1.73
N ALA A 86 -2.09 -20.41 0.86
CA ALA A 86 -2.03 -21.20 -0.38
C ALA A 86 -1.68 -22.67 -0.13
N ASN A 87 -0.83 -22.94 0.88
CA ASN A 87 -0.31 -24.27 1.15
C ASN A 87 -0.95 -24.98 2.35
N ASN A 88 -1.88 -24.33 3.06
CA ASN A 88 -2.53 -24.89 4.23
C ASN A 88 -4.05 -24.76 4.16
N LYS A 89 -4.76 -25.68 4.78
CA LYS A 89 -6.21 -25.59 4.92
C LYS A 89 -6.55 -24.48 5.91
N THR A 90 -7.21 -23.43 5.44
CA THR A 90 -7.67 -22.29 6.24
C THR A 90 -9.15 -22.00 5.99
N ASN A 91 -9.75 -21.18 6.85
CA ASN A 91 -11.13 -20.71 6.68
C ASN A 91 -11.22 -19.42 5.84
N VAL A 92 -10.10 -18.89 5.36
CA VAL A 92 -10.03 -17.64 4.60
C VAL A 92 -10.79 -17.77 3.28
N LYS A 93 -11.72 -16.84 3.04
CA LYS A 93 -12.55 -16.77 1.82
C LYS A 93 -12.30 -15.50 1.02
N LYS A 94 -11.69 -14.48 1.65
CA LYS A 94 -11.45 -13.19 1.02
C LYS A 94 -10.21 -12.52 1.61
N VAL A 95 -9.42 -11.90 0.75
CA VAL A 95 -8.33 -10.99 1.13
C VAL A 95 -8.59 -9.62 0.51
N ILE A 96 -8.53 -8.57 1.32
CA ILE A 96 -8.60 -7.18 0.90
C ILE A 96 -7.24 -6.55 1.21
N VAL A 97 -6.57 -5.98 0.23
CA VAL A 97 -5.29 -5.31 0.42
C VAL A 97 -5.40 -3.81 0.15
N ALA A 98 -4.80 -3.01 1.03
CA ALA A 98 -4.61 -1.60 0.78
C ALA A 98 -3.50 -1.42 -0.27
N SER A 99 -3.88 -1.13 -1.51
CA SER A 99 -3.01 -0.59 -2.54
C SER A 99 -2.94 0.94 -2.41
N SER A 100 -2.44 1.66 -3.39
CA SER A 100 -2.22 3.10 -3.30
C SER A 100 -2.33 3.76 -4.68
N ARG A 101 -2.74 5.03 -4.71
CA ARG A 101 -2.59 5.87 -5.89
C ARG A 101 -1.13 5.98 -6.38
N SER A 102 -0.17 5.77 -5.50
CA SER A 102 1.27 5.86 -5.82
C SER A 102 1.72 4.86 -6.90
N ILE A 103 0.91 3.83 -7.20
CA ILE A 103 1.17 2.92 -8.31
C ILE A 103 1.00 3.59 -9.69
N TYR A 104 0.30 4.71 -9.76
CA TYR A 104 0.07 5.46 -11.00
C TYR A 104 1.16 6.51 -11.30
N GLY A 105 2.19 6.63 -10.45
CA GLY A 105 3.22 7.65 -10.60
C GLY A 105 2.64 9.07 -10.56
N GLU A 106 2.94 9.88 -11.57
CA GLU A 106 2.38 11.24 -11.72
C GLU A 106 0.89 11.22 -12.15
N GLY A 107 0.39 10.10 -12.65
CA GLY A 107 -1.00 9.98 -13.08
C GLY A 107 -1.19 10.21 -14.58
N LYS A 108 -2.44 10.48 -14.96
CA LYS A 108 -2.90 10.61 -16.34
C LYS A 108 -3.07 12.07 -16.75
N TYR A 109 -2.53 12.42 -17.89
CA TYR A 109 -2.57 13.76 -18.46
C TYR A 109 -3.02 13.71 -19.93
N VAL A 110 -3.41 14.86 -20.47
CA VAL A 110 -3.68 15.05 -21.90
C VAL A 110 -3.02 16.32 -22.40
N ASP A 111 -2.64 16.31 -23.67
CA ASP A 111 -2.18 17.50 -24.43
C ASP A 111 -3.35 18.30 -25.03
N SER A 112 -3.04 19.31 -25.84
CA SER A 112 -4.03 20.15 -26.54
C SER A 112 -4.88 19.39 -27.56
N LYS A 113 -4.40 18.23 -28.03
CA LYS A 113 -5.11 17.34 -28.94
C LYS A 113 -5.94 16.28 -28.24
N ASN A 114 -5.96 16.30 -26.89
CA ASN A 114 -6.54 15.26 -26.02
C ASN A 114 -5.86 13.87 -26.16
N GLU A 115 -4.61 13.81 -26.60
CA GLU A 115 -3.82 12.59 -26.55
C GLU A 115 -3.37 12.31 -25.11
N ILE A 116 -3.42 11.03 -24.72
CA ILE A 116 -3.13 10.61 -23.33
C ILE A 116 -1.62 10.48 -23.13
N HIS A 117 -1.13 11.10 -22.06
CA HIS A 117 0.26 11.05 -21.63
C HIS A 117 0.37 10.57 -20.18
N TYR A 118 1.47 9.88 -19.86
CA TYR A 118 1.83 9.41 -18.53
C TYR A 118 3.26 9.88 -18.22
N PRO A 119 3.43 11.07 -17.64
CA PRO A 119 4.75 11.62 -17.33
C PRO A 119 5.51 10.72 -16.35
N VAL A 120 6.81 10.59 -16.51
CA VAL A 120 7.65 9.73 -15.65
C VAL A 120 8.06 10.47 -14.39
N SER A 121 8.53 11.70 -14.53
CA SER A 121 8.96 12.55 -13.42
C SER A 121 8.88 14.02 -13.83
N ARG A 122 8.84 14.89 -12.83
CA ARG A 122 8.91 16.34 -13.06
C ARG A 122 10.35 16.77 -13.24
N ASN A 123 10.55 17.74 -14.13
CA ASN A 123 11.87 18.32 -14.35
C ASN A 123 12.24 19.24 -13.17
N GLU A 124 13.37 18.97 -12.53
CA GLU A 124 13.82 19.73 -11.37
C GLU A 124 14.05 21.23 -11.69
N ALA A 125 14.64 21.54 -12.85
CA ALA A 125 14.86 22.92 -13.27
C ALA A 125 13.54 23.69 -13.46
N GLN A 126 12.51 23.05 -13.99
CA GLN A 126 11.18 23.63 -14.12
C GLN A 126 10.52 23.84 -12.75
N MET A 127 10.65 22.88 -11.83
CA MET A 127 10.13 23.02 -10.47
C MET A 127 10.79 24.19 -9.70
N GLN A 128 12.10 24.40 -9.89
CA GLN A 128 12.82 25.57 -9.32
C GLN A 128 12.28 26.91 -9.88
N GLN A 129 11.81 26.91 -11.12
CA GLN A 129 11.15 28.05 -11.77
C GLN A 129 9.65 28.14 -11.44
N ARG A 130 9.13 27.29 -10.52
CA ARG A 130 7.71 27.16 -10.17
C ARG A 130 6.81 26.72 -11.32
N GLN A 131 7.35 26.01 -12.30
CA GLN A 131 6.61 25.34 -13.36
C GLN A 131 6.33 23.89 -12.92
N PHE A 132 5.16 23.64 -12.38
CA PHE A 132 4.84 22.36 -11.75
C PHE A 132 4.09 21.40 -12.66
N GLU A 133 3.56 21.88 -13.77
CA GLU A 133 2.86 21.01 -14.72
C GLU A 133 3.87 20.23 -15.59
N PRO A 134 3.66 18.92 -15.78
CA PRO A 134 4.45 18.18 -16.76
C PRO A 134 4.27 18.73 -18.17
N GLU A 135 5.32 18.61 -18.97
CA GLU A 135 5.30 19.05 -20.36
C GLU A 135 5.57 17.89 -21.34
N HIS A 136 5.04 18.01 -22.52
CA HIS A 136 5.35 17.17 -23.67
C HIS A 136 5.55 18.04 -24.91
N ASN A 137 6.72 17.94 -25.56
CA ASN A 137 7.08 18.78 -26.70
C ASN A 137 6.89 20.30 -26.46
N GLU A 138 7.38 20.79 -25.30
CA GLU A 138 7.30 22.20 -24.89
C GLU A 138 5.86 22.71 -24.62
N GLU A 139 4.89 21.80 -24.57
CA GLU A 139 3.49 22.11 -24.24
C GLU A 139 3.15 21.56 -22.86
N ALA A 140 2.56 22.40 -21.99
CA ALA A 140 2.10 21.98 -20.68
C ALA A 140 0.93 20.98 -20.79
N LEU A 141 1.04 19.86 -20.10
CA LEU A 141 0.00 18.85 -20.06
C LEU A 141 -1.07 19.20 -19.02
N ARG A 142 -2.31 18.88 -19.31
CA ARG A 142 -3.45 19.06 -18.41
C ARG A 142 -3.78 17.76 -17.69
N ALA A 143 -3.79 17.78 -16.35
CA ALA A 143 -4.20 16.63 -15.53
C ALA A 143 -5.67 16.25 -15.80
N VAL A 144 -5.91 14.95 -15.89
CA VAL A 144 -7.26 14.38 -16.01
C VAL A 144 -7.46 13.27 -14.97
N ALA A 145 -8.70 12.79 -14.79
CA ALA A 145 -8.99 11.74 -13.85
C ALA A 145 -8.17 10.47 -14.13
N THR A 146 -7.50 9.97 -13.09
CA THR A 146 -6.78 8.70 -13.11
C THR A 146 -7.70 7.63 -12.54
N ASP A 147 -8.15 6.75 -13.39
CA ASP A 147 -9.05 5.62 -13.07
C ASP A 147 -8.28 4.28 -13.00
N GLU A 148 -8.98 3.19 -12.70
CA GLU A 148 -8.38 1.87 -12.56
C GLU A 148 -7.83 1.30 -13.87
N SER A 149 -8.24 1.82 -15.02
CA SER A 149 -7.73 1.45 -16.35
C SER A 149 -6.46 2.21 -16.73
N SER A 150 -6.10 3.24 -15.97
CA SER A 150 -4.93 4.07 -16.23
C SER A 150 -3.64 3.27 -16.05
N LYS A 151 -2.60 3.67 -16.79
CA LYS A 151 -1.29 3.01 -16.76
C LYS A 151 -0.72 2.98 -15.34
N ILE A 152 -0.28 1.80 -14.91
CA ILE A 152 0.51 1.61 -13.68
C ILE A 152 1.98 1.83 -14.02
N HIS A 153 2.62 2.82 -13.37
CA HIS A 153 4.04 3.15 -13.58
C HIS A 153 4.61 3.87 -12.34
N PRO A 154 4.73 3.15 -11.20
CA PRO A 154 5.20 3.76 -9.97
C PRO A 154 6.60 4.34 -10.13
N ILE A 155 6.83 5.50 -9.50
CA ILE A 155 8.10 6.25 -9.52
C ILE A 155 8.78 6.30 -8.16
N SER A 156 8.29 5.55 -7.17
CA SER A 156 8.89 5.42 -5.84
C SER A 156 8.94 3.97 -5.41
N ILE A 157 9.87 3.64 -4.51
CA ILE A 157 9.97 2.29 -3.92
C ILE A 157 8.64 1.93 -3.23
N TYR A 158 8.04 2.86 -2.46
CA TYR A 158 6.72 2.65 -1.88
C TYR A 158 5.68 2.26 -2.94
N GLY A 159 5.57 3.02 -4.02
CA GLY A 159 4.65 2.73 -5.11
C GLY A 159 4.89 1.35 -5.74
N ILE A 160 6.16 0.97 -5.95
CA ILE A 160 6.55 -0.35 -6.45
C ILE A 160 6.11 -1.44 -5.47
N THR A 161 6.39 -1.28 -4.17
CA THR A 161 5.98 -2.30 -3.18
C THR A 161 4.47 -2.46 -3.10
N LYS A 162 3.69 -1.36 -3.21
CA LYS A 162 2.22 -1.41 -3.22
C LYS A 162 1.67 -2.08 -4.48
N GLN A 163 2.29 -1.84 -5.64
CA GLN A 163 1.96 -2.55 -6.88
C GLN A 163 2.21 -4.06 -6.75
N VAL A 164 3.36 -4.45 -6.17
CA VAL A 164 3.69 -5.86 -5.96
C VAL A 164 2.72 -6.51 -4.97
N GLN A 165 2.39 -5.85 -3.84
CA GLN A 165 1.38 -6.35 -2.91
C GLN A 165 0.03 -6.61 -3.60
N GLU A 166 -0.44 -5.66 -4.41
CA GLU A 166 -1.67 -5.80 -5.18
C GLU A 166 -1.63 -7.03 -6.09
N GLN A 167 -0.56 -7.18 -6.86
CA GLN A 167 -0.40 -8.29 -7.80
C GLN A 167 -0.30 -9.64 -7.09
N LEU A 168 0.46 -9.73 -5.98
CA LEU A 168 0.57 -10.94 -5.19
C LEU A 168 -0.80 -11.38 -4.67
N VAL A 169 -1.54 -10.47 -4.02
CA VAL A 169 -2.86 -10.80 -3.46
C VAL A 169 -3.84 -11.24 -4.53
N LEU A 170 -3.97 -10.48 -5.62
CA LEU A 170 -4.94 -10.78 -6.66
C LEU A 170 -4.63 -12.11 -7.37
N ASN A 171 -3.35 -12.38 -7.68
CA ASN A 171 -2.97 -13.61 -8.38
C ASN A 171 -3.07 -14.84 -7.48
N VAL A 172 -2.59 -14.77 -6.23
CA VAL A 172 -2.68 -15.90 -5.31
C VAL A 172 -4.13 -16.21 -4.97
N CYS A 173 -4.94 -15.21 -4.61
CA CYS A 173 -6.35 -15.42 -4.31
C CYS A 173 -7.08 -16.08 -5.49
N LYS A 174 -6.83 -15.63 -6.72
CA LYS A 174 -7.38 -16.24 -7.94
C LYS A 174 -6.93 -17.70 -8.09
N SER A 175 -5.67 -18.01 -7.82
CA SER A 175 -5.12 -19.37 -8.00
C SER A 175 -5.69 -20.37 -7.01
N ILE A 176 -6.00 -19.94 -5.77
CA ILE A 176 -6.59 -20.80 -4.73
C ILE A 176 -8.11 -20.70 -4.63
N GLY A 177 -8.76 -19.97 -5.54
CA GLY A 177 -10.23 -19.91 -5.65
C GLY A 177 -10.93 -19.09 -4.56
N ILE A 178 -10.27 -18.08 -3.98
CA ILE A 178 -10.87 -17.15 -3.01
C ILE A 178 -10.96 -15.72 -3.57
N ALA A 179 -11.77 -14.88 -2.95
CA ALA A 179 -11.92 -13.49 -3.39
C ALA A 179 -10.70 -12.64 -3.02
N GLY A 180 -10.08 -11.99 -4.02
CA GLY A 180 -9.04 -10.98 -3.84
C GLY A 180 -9.53 -9.60 -4.23
N VAL A 181 -9.31 -8.58 -3.39
CA VAL A 181 -9.68 -7.19 -3.66
C VAL A 181 -8.50 -6.28 -3.33
N ALA A 182 -8.16 -5.39 -4.24
CA ALA A 182 -7.17 -4.34 -4.00
C ALA A 182 -7.86 -2.98 -3.99
N LEU A 183 -7.67 -2.20 -2.92
CA LEU A 183 -8.21 -0.86 -2.79
C LEU A 183 -7.09 0.16 -3.04
N ARG A 184 -7.13 0.85 -4.17
CA ARG A 184 -6.16 1.88 -4.54
C ARG A 184 -6.52 3.19 -3.88
N PHE A 185 -6.18 3.31 -2.59
CA PHE A 185 -6.49 4.50 -1.83
C PHE A 185 -5.82 5.75 -2.42
N GLN A 186 -6.61 6.81 -2.54
CA GLN A 186 -6.13 8.17 -2.74
C GLN A 186 -5.58 8.72 -1.41
N ASN A 187 -5.47 10.03 -1.25
CA ASN A 187 -5.06 10.61 0.03
C ASN A 187 -6.14 10.35 1.09
N VAL A 188 -5.80 9.52 2.07
CA VAL A 188 -6.62 9.29 3.25
C VAL A 188 -6.23 10.34 4.29
N TYR A 189 -7.21 10.97 4.92
CA TYR A 189 -6.99 11.95 5.98
C TYR A 189 -8.08 11.84 7.05
N GLY A 190 -7.74 12.22 8.28
CA GLY A 190 -8.68 12.17 9.39
C GLY A 190 -8.03 12.37 10.74
N PRO A 191 -8.83 12.44 11.81
CA PRO A 191 -8.33 12.51 13.18
C PRO A 191 -7.44 11.30 13.50
N GLY A 192 -6.29 11.54 14.14
CA GLY A 192 -5.34 10.50 14.52
C GLY A 192 -4.40 10.03 13.40
N GLN A 193 -4.37 10.72 12.27
CA GLN A 193 -3.35 10.48 11.24
C GLN A 193 -1.99 10.94 11.75
N SER A 194 -0.96 10.11 11.55
CA SER A 194 0.45 10.42 11.81
C SER A 194 1.08 11.20 10.66
#